data_5c1195596b3589f906b9c6a6b8d8f73b
#
_entry.id   5c1195596b3589f906b9c6a6b8d8f73b
#
_cell.length_a   1.000
_cell.length_b   1.000
_cell.length_c   1.000
_cell.angle_alpha   90.00
_cell.angle_beta   90.00
_cell.angle_gamma   90.00
#
_symmetry.space_group_name_H-M   'P 1'
#
loop_
_entity.id
_entity.type
_entity.pdbx_description
1 polymer ?
#
loop_
_entity_poly.entity_id
_entity_poly.type
_entity_poly.pdbx_seq_one_letter_code
_entity_poly.pdbx_strand_id
1 'polypeptide(L)'
;MNENETKKKALTILYEIIEKIGKDIQSSQHSDLSDVSKKVGTILQDQDSQFIGLSVGEDVAFNFENNAMPLKEMKVKVIDEVELVNMVDFIDHSPYELSGGQKQRVSLAGVLGSDAEVLLFDEPLANLDPASGKEIMQLINDIHEKTNKTIIIVEHRIEDVLEQPFDKVIVVNKGEVQGFGTPDEILKSDLLKNNGLREPLYLEAMKLAGCDISQSENLKDLSNIDERNKEVLKNWFNNETSNKNSIIKEEKILEVKNLAFSHDGIKNTINDVSFHLNKGEILAVLGNNGAGKSTLCRLITGILKPQKGSIFLNNQCIDSWSIKQKGSSIGYVM
;
A
#
# COMPACT_ATOMS: atom_id res chain seq x y z
N MET A 1 -17.40 -15.24 24.29
CA MET A 1 -18.28 -15.45 23.12
C MET A 1 -17.76 -16.70 22.43
N ASN A 2 -18.63 -17.63 22.05
CA ASN A 2 -18.22 -18.95 21.54
C ASN A 2 -17.69 -18.76 20.08
N GLU A 3 -16.52 -19.30 19.76
CA GLU A 3 -15.83 -19.18 18.45
C GLU A 3 -16.74 -19.53 17.28
N ASN A 4 -17.64 -20.49 17.46
CA ASN A 4 -18.68 -20.85 16.49
C ASN A 4 -19.74 -19.76 16.26
N GLU A 5 -20.02 -18.94 17.27
CA GLU A 5 -21.01 -17.84 17.16
C GLU A 5 -20.44 -16.65 16.41
N THR A 6 -19.15 -16.40 16.56
CA THR A 6 -18.42 -15.33 15.84
C THR A 6 -18.27 -15.69 14.36
N LYS A 7 -17.88 -16.92 14.06
CA LYS A 7 -17.82 -17.44 12.67
C LYS A 7 -19.20 -17.38 12.00
N LYS A 8 -20.25 -17.71 12.72
CA LYS A 8 -21.63 -17.66 12.20
C LYS A 8 -22.09 -16.23 11.93
N LYS A 9 -21.74 -15.27 12.81
CA LYS A 9 -22.03 -13.84 12.60
C LYS A 9 -21.28 -13.25 11.40
N ALA A 10 -19.99 -13.57 11.24
CA ALA A 10 -19.19 -13.09 10.12
C ALA A 10 -19.71 -13.62 8.79
N LEU A 11 -20.02 -14.93 8.73
CA LEU A 11 -20.65 -15.56 7.57
C LEU A 11 -22.04 -14.97 7.30
N THR A 12 -22.81 -14.63 8.35
CA THR A 12 -24.13 -14.02 8.20
C THR A 12 -24.01 -12.62 7.61
N ILE A 13 -23.03 -11.81 8.02
CA ILE A 13 -22.85 -10.45 7.48
C ILE A 13 -22.30 -10.49 6.05
N LEU A 14 -21.31 -11.36 5.76
CA LEU A 14 -20.88 -11.59 4.38
C LEU A 14 -22.03 -12.10 3.51
N TYR A 15 -22.83 -13.00 4.07
CA TYR A 15 -24.03 -13.52 3.41
C TYR A 15 -25.11 -12.44 3.27
N GLU A 16 -25.31 -11.58 4.26
CA GLU A 16 -26.24 -10.44 4.18
C GLU A 16 -25.77 -9.38 3.17
N ILE A 17 -24.46 -9.11 3.08
CA ILE A 17 -23.90 -8.25 2.05
C ILE A 17 -24.05 -8.91 0.67
N ILE A 18 -23.68 -10.18 0.53
CA ILE A 18 -23.83 -10.96 -0.69
C ILE A 18 -25.32 -11.19 -0.99
N GLU A 19 -26.18 -11.38 0.02
CA GLU A 19 -27.61 -11.59 -0.14
C GLU A 19 -28.35 -10.27 -0.42
N LYS A 20 -27.88 -9.14 0.13
CA LYS A 20 -28.38 -7.83 -0.24
C LYS A 20 -28.01 -7.49 -1.68
N ILE A 21 -26.77 -7.79 -2.07
CA ILE A 21 -26.32 -7.76 -3.48
C ILE A 21 -27.08 -8.82 -4.30
N GLY A 22 -27.30 -10.00 -3.76
CA GLY A 22 -27.93 -11.15 -4.44
C GLY A 22 -29.46 -11.16 -4.43
N LYS A 23 -30.17 -10.54 -3.45
CA LYS A 23 -31.64 -10.42 -3.45
C LYS A 23 -32.14 -9.50 -4.55
N ASP A 24 -31.39 -8.47 -4.82
CA ASP A 24 -31.65 -7.61 -5.96
C ASP A 24 -31.32 -8.33 -7.29
N ILE A 25 -30.41 -9.32 -7.25
CA ILE A 25 -30.09 -10.23 -8.36
C ILE A 25 -31.20 -11.30 -8.55
N GLN A 26 -31.76 -11.87 -7.46
CA GLN A 26 -32.78 -12.93 -7.54
C GLN A 26 -34.20 -12.43 -7.82
N SER A 27 -34.48 -11.14 -7.56
CA SER A 27 -35.79 -10.55 -7.89
C SER A 27 -35.99 -10.30 -9.39
N SER A 28 -34.90 -10.34 -10.17
CA SER A 28 -34.94 -10.37 -11.64
C SER A 28 -34.59 -11.77 -12.11
N GLN A 29 -35.56 -12.51 -12.63
CA GLN A 29 -35.39 -13.86 -13.19
C GLN A 29 -34.41 -13.96 -14.38
N HIS A 30 -33.68 -12.89 -14.68
CA HIS A 30 -32.57 -12.76 -15.63
C HIS A 30 -31.58 -11.67 -15.16
N SER A 31 -30.90 -11.89 -14.00
CA SER A 31 -29.82 -10.99 -13.61
C SER A 31 -28.55 -11.34 -14.36
N ASP A 32 -28.28 -10.59 -15.41
CA ASP A 32 -26.99 -10.56 -16.08
C ASP A 32 -25.89 -10.03 -15.11
N LEU A 33 -24.64 -10.47 -15.31
CA LEU A 33 -23.45 -9.89 -14.66
C LEU A 33 -23.43 -8.34 -14.72
N SER A 34 -24.13 -7.75 -15.70
CA SER A 34 -24.32 -6.29 -15.85
C SER A 34 -25.08 -5.63 -14.70
N ASP A 35 -25.97 -6.35 -14.01
CA ASP A 35 -26.74 -5.79 -12.90
C ASP A 35 -25.91 -5.77 -11.59
N VAL A 36 -24.99 -6.71 -11.43
CA VAL A 36 -24.03 -6.73 -10.32
C VAL A 36 -23.02 -5.61 -10.47
N SER A 37 -22.50 -5.41 -11.67
CA SER A 37 -21.51 -4.36 -11.95
C SER A 37 -22.04 -2.94 -11.77
N LYS A 38 -23.36 -2.74 -11.84
CA LYS A 38 -24.01 -1.45 -11.53
C LYS A 38 -24.05 -1.17 -10.04
N LYS A 39 -24.06 -2.20 -9.18
CA LYS A 39 -24.19 -2.04 -7.71
C LYS A 39 -22.87 -2.14 -6.96
N VAL A 40 -21.86 -2.77 -7.53
CA VAL A 40 -20.54 -2.95 -6.94
C VAL A 40 -19.50 -2.38 -7.86
N GLY A 41 -18.86 -1.32 -7.43
CA GLY A 41 -17.67 -0.77 -8.08
C GLY A 41 -16.44 -1.48 -7.54
N THR A 42 -15.57 -2.00 -8.43
CA THR A 42 -14.37 -2.72 -8.03
C THR A 42 -13.12 -2.02 -8.54
N ILE A 43 -12.15 -1.83 -7.66
CA ILE A 43 -10.82 -1.35 -7.98
C ILE A 43 -9.85 -2.50 -7.75
N LEU A 44 -9.19 -2.95 -8.82
CA LEU A 44 -8.28 -4.10 -8.80
C LEU A 44 -6.85 -3.67 -8.46
N GLN A 45 -6.04 -4.62 -8.00
CA GLN A 45 -4.63 -4.45 -7.67
C GLN A 45 -3.80 -3.94 -8.87
N ASP A 46 -4.03 -4.48 -10.07
CA ASP A 46 -3.37 -4.05 -11.31
C ASP A 46 -4.18 -2.98 -12.02
N GLN A 47 -3.82 -1.72 -11.78
CA GLN A 47 -4.51 -0.56 -12.36
C GLN A 47 -4.24 -0.42 -13.85
N ASP A 48 -3.04 -0.80 -14.32
CA ASP A 48 -2.68 -0.66 -15.75
C ASP A 48 -3.58 -1.49 -16.65
N SER A 49 -4.10 -2.61 -16.14
CA SER A 49 -5.05 -3.46 -16.85
C SER A 49 -6.48 -2.92 -16.88
N GLN A 50 -6.79 -1.89 -16.07
CA GLN A 50 -8.13 -1.29 -15.98
C GLN A 50 -8.32 -0.09 -16.91
N PHE A 51 -7.23 0.60 -17.31
CA PHE A 51 -7.34 1.79 -18.16
C PHE A 51 -7.72 1.45 -19.60
N ILE A 52 -8.77 2.11 -20.07
CA ILE A 52 -9.32 1.97 -21.42
C ILE A 52 -9.17 3.28 -22.20
N GLY A 53 -9.29 4.43 -21.51
CA GLY A 53 -9.18 5.75 -22.08
C GLY A 53 -7.77 6.10 -22.54
N LEU A 54 -7.64 6.92 -23.56
CA LEU A 54 -6.36 7.50 -24.01
C LEU A 54 -5.91 8.63 -23.09
N SER A 55 -6.86 9.30 -22.43
CA SER A 55 -6.63 10.31 -21.40
C SER A 55 -7.37 9.95 -20.12
N VAL A 56 -6.97 10.59 -19.01
CA VAL A 56 -7.67 10.48 -17.70
C VAL A 56 -9.15 10.84 -17.84
N GLY A 57 -9.45 11.92 -18.55
CA GLY A 57 -10.85 12.34 -18.75
C GLY A 57 -11.68 11.33 -19.53
N GLU A 58 -11.09 10.69 -20.57
CA GLU A 58 -11.76 9.63 -21.33
C GLU A 58 -11.96 8.37 -20.50
N ASP A 59 -11.00 8.00 -19.66
CA ASP A 59 -11.09 6.83 -18.82
C ASP A 59 -12.20 6.97 -17.77
N VAL A 60 -12.29 8.13 -17.12
CA VAL A 60 -13.38 8.44 -16.17
C VAL A 60 -14.73 8.55 -16.89
N ALA A 61 -14.76 9.06 -18.13
CA ALA A 61 -15.99 9.16 -18.93
C ALA A 61 -16.58 7.81 -19.32
N PHE A 62 -15.77 6.76 -19.42
CA PHE A 62 -16.14 5.44 -19.94
C PHE A 62 -17.37 4.86 -19.25
N ASN A 63 -17.48 5.02 -17.93
CA ASN A 63 -18.62 4.53 -17.16
C ASN A 63 -19.90 5.30 -17.47
N PHE A 64 -19.81 6.60 -17.64
CA PHE A 64 -20.94 7.45 -18.01
C PHE A 64 -21.41 7.18 -19.45
N GLU A 65 -20.47 6.88 -20.36
CA GLU A 65 -20.80 6.48 -21.75
C GLU A 65 -21.56 5.16 -21.77
N ASN A 66 -21.15 4.17 -20.99
CA ASN A 66 -21.84 2.89 -20.87
C ASN A 66 -23.26 3.04 -20.35
N ASN A 67 -23.53 4.08 -19.55
CA ASN A 67 -24.86 4.41 -19.05
C ASN A 67 -25.62 5.37 -19.98
N ALA A 68 -25.15 5.61 -21.21
CA ALA A 68 -25.74 6.48 -22.23
C ALA A 68 -26.02 7.91 -21.73
N MET A 69 -25.17 8.45 -20.85
CA MET A 69 -25.28 9.80 -20.32
C MET A 69 -25.11 10.85 -21.42
N PRO A 70 -25.93 11.92 -21.47
CA PRO A 70 -25.75 12.99 -22.45
C PRO A 70 -24.40 13.69 -22.31
N LEU A 71 -23.72 14.00 -23.42
CA LEU A 71 -22.37 14.55 -23.46
C LEU A 71 -22.16 15.80 -22.57
N LYS A 72 -23.17 16.69 -22.50
CA LYS A 72 -23.08 17.90 -21.65
C LYS A 72 -23.02 17.57 -20.17
N GLU A 73 -23.83 16.62 -19.75
CA GLU A 73 -23.88 16.16 -18.37
C GLU A 73 -22.62 15.37 -18.02
N MET A 74 -22.20 14.47 -18.90
CA MET A 74 -20.98 13.68 -18.75
C MET A 74 -19.75 14.56 -18.52
N LYS A 75 -19.56 15.63 -19.32
CA LYS A 75 -18.41 16.53 -19.12
C LYS A 75 -18.36 17.17 -17.74
N VAL A 76 -19.51 17.53 -17.17
CA VAL A 76 -19.57 18.08 -15.82
C VAL A 76 -19.22 17.01 -14.81
N LYS A 77 -19.83 15.83 -14.93
CA LYS A 77 -19.58 14.70 -14.03
C LYS A 77 -18.13 14.25 -14.03
N VAL A 78 -17.49 14.15 -15.19
CA VAL A 78 -16.07 13.80 -15.31
C VAL A 78 -15.19 14.81 -14.54
N ILE A 79 -15.48 16.10 -14.66
CA ILE A 79 -14.72 17.13 -13.92
C ILE A 79 -14.96 16.98 -12.42
N ASP A 80 -16.20 16.78 -11.98
CA ASP A 80 -16.54 16.60 -10.57
C ASP A 80 -15.80 15.40 -9.96
N GLU A 81 -15.77 14.26 -10.66
CA GLU A 81 -15.10 13.05 -10.16
C GLU A 81 -13.56 13.18 -10.16
N VAL A 82 -13.00 13.80 -11.20
CA VAL A 82 -11.56 14.06 -11.28
C VAL A 82 -11.10 15.07 -10.22
N GLU A 83 -11.93 16.07 -9.90
CA GLU A 83 -11.70 17.03 -8.82
C GLU A 83 -11.73 16.35 -7.45
N LEU A 84 -12.68 15.44 -7.23
CA LEU A 84 -12.81 14.69 -5.97
C LEU A 84 -11.55 13.92 -5.59
N VAL A 85 -10.81 13.43 -6.60
CA VAL A 85 -9.56 12.69 -6.42
C VAL A 85 -8.30 13.55 -6.62
N ASN A 86 -8.43 14.87 -6.77
CA ASN A 86 -7.34 15.83 -7.00
C ASN A 86 -6.49 15.52 -8.25
N MET A 87 -7.15 15.22 -9.37
CA MET A 87 -6.47 14.87 -10.64
C MET A 87 -6.81 15.82 -11.80
N VAL A 88 -7.41 16.99 -11.55
CA VAL A 88 -7.85 17.95 -12.58
C VAL A 88 -6.70 18.37 -13.51
N ASP A 89 -5.53 18.63 -12.95
CA ASP A 89 -4.35 19.05 -13.74
C ASP A 89 -3.85 17.96 -14.70
N PHE A 90 -4.30 16.73 -14.52
CA PHE A 90 -3.90 15.56 -15.32
C PHE A 90 -5.00 15.06 -16.27
N ILE A 91 -6.12 15.78 -16.38
CA ILE A 91 -7.30 15.31 -17.12
C ILE A 91 -7.03 14.94 -18.59
N ASP A 92 -6.11 15.66 -19.23
CA ASP A 92 -5.69 15.45 -20.61
C ASP A 92 -4.45 14.54 -20.76
N HIS A 93 -3.86 14.07 -19.63
CA HIS A 93 -2.70 13.20 -19.66
C HIS A 93 -3.08 11.75 -19.92
N SER A 94 -2.15 11.00 -20.52
CA SER A 94 -2.30 9.56 -20.64
C SER A 94 -2.20 8.89 -19.26
N PRO A 95 -3.11 7.96 -18.90
CA PRO A 95 -3.01 7.22 -17.65
C PRO A 95 -1.66 6.48 -17.47
N TYR A 96 -1.04 6.08 -18.56
CA TYR A 96 0.24 5.35 -18.54
C TYR A 96 1.45 6.23 -18.16
N GLU A 97 1.32 7.56 -18.24
CA GLU A 97 2.37 8.51 -17.85
C GLU A 97 2.33 8.86 -16.36
N LEU A 98 1.28 8.43 -15.66
CA LEU A 98 1.04 8.74 -14.27
C LEU A 98 1.88 7.88 -13.31
N SER A 99 2.17 8.41 -12.13
CA SER A 99 2.72 7.64 -11.01
C SER A 99 1.69 6.63 -10.47
N GLY A 100 2.14 5.59 -9.73
CA GLY A 100 1.25 4.59 -9.16
C GLY A 100 0.13 5.19 -8.29
N GLY A 101 0.44 6.18 -7.43
CA GLY A 101 -0.58 6.86 -6.63
C GLY A 101 -1.56 7.69 -7.46
N GLN A 102 -1.10 8.32 -8.55
CA GLN A 102 -1.97 9.03 -9.48
C GLN A 102 -2.88 8.06 -10.25
N LYS A 103 -2.34 6.93 -10.71
CA LYS A 103 -3.13 5.85 -11.34
C LYS A 103 -4.24 5.35 -10.42
N GLN A 104 -3.93 5.15 -9.14
CA GLN A 104 -4.92 4.75 -8.13
C GLN A 104 -6.05 5.77 -8.01
N ARG A 105 -5.72 7.07 -7.99
CA ARG A 105 -6.70 8.15 -7.94
C ARG A 105 -7.61 8.17 -9.17
N VAL A 106 -7.04 7.95 -10.37
CA VAL A 106 -7.82 7.90 -11.62
C VAL A 106 -8.75 6.69 -11.64
N SER A 107 -8.25 5.50 -11.29
CA SER A 107 -9.10 4.29 -11.17
C SER A 107 -10.26 4.51 -10.19
N LEU A 108 -10.00 5.22 -9.07
CA LEU A 108 -11.02 5.57 -8.11
C LEU A 108 -12.08 6.51 -8.71
N ALA A 109 -11.67 7.57 -9.43
CA ALA A 109 -12.59 8.48 -10.12
C ALA A 109 -13.50 7.73 -11.12
N GLY A 110 -12.93 6.81 -11.90
CA GLY A 110 -13.67 5.99 -12.86
C GLY A 110 -14.78 5.14 -12.22
N VAL A 111 -14.53 4.66 -10.98
CA VAL A 111 -15.52 3.85 -10.26
C VAL A 111 -16.54 4.70 -9.50
N LEU A 112 -16.16 5.88 -9.01
CA LEU A 112 -17.06 6.78 -8.27
C LEU A 112 -18.21 7.30 -9.10
N GLY A 113 -17.98 7.55 -10.38
CA GLY A 113 -19.01 7.95 -11.34
C GLY A 113 -20.11 6.90 -11.57
N SER A 114 -19.97 5.70 -11.01
CA SER A 114 -20.99 4.68 -11.05
C SER A 114 -22.04 4.88 -9.94
N ASP A 115 -23.26 4.41 -10.17
CA ASP A 115 -24.34 4.35 -9.17
C ASP A 115 -24.09 3.23 -8.13
N ALA A 116 -22.88 2.68 -8.06
CA ALA A 116 -22.52 1.62 -7.13
C ALA A 116 -22.73 2.05 -5.68
N GLU A 117 -23.44 1.23 -4.92
CA GLU A 117 -23.67 1.41 -3.48
C GLU A 117 -22.51 0.87 -2.64
N VAL A 118 -21.77 -0.09 -3.20
CA VAL A 118 -20.64 -0.76 -2.56
C VAL A 118 -19.38 -0.56 -3.40
N LEU A 119 -18.28 -0.14 -2.76
CA LEU A 119 -16.96 -0.06 -3.36
C LEU A 119 -16.07 -1.16 -2.79
N LEU A 120 -15.50 -1.98 -3.67
CA LEU A 120 -14.56 -3.03 -3.33
C LEU A 120 -13.16 -2.62 -3.78
N PHE A 121 -12.23 -2.55 -2.84
CA PHE A 121 -10.81 -2.29 -3.08
C PHE A 121 -10.02 -3.57 -2.86
N ASP A 122 -9.33 -4.04 -3.90
CA ASP A 122 -8.46 -5.21 -3.83
C ASP A 122 -7.00 -4.76 -3.81
N GLU A 123 -6.39 -4.84 -2.63
CA GLU A 123 -5.03 -4.39 -2.33
C GLU A 123 -4.70 -2.96 -2.83
N PRO A 124 -5.48 -1.94 -2.43
CA PRO A 124 -5.30 -0.57 -2.94
C PRO A 124 -3.95 0.05 -2.59
N LEU A 125 -3.21 -0.53 -1.65
CA LEU A 125 -1.89 -0.05 -1.23
C LEU A 125 -0.74 -0.78 -1.93
N ALA A 126 -1.03 -1.73 -2.83
CA ALA A 126 -0.01 -2.46 -3.57
C ALA A 126 0.86 -1.50 -4.41
N ASN A 127 2.17 -1.73 -4.40
CA ASN A 127 3.15 -0.93 -5.15
C ASN A 127 3.23 0.56 -4.79
N LEU A 128 2.53 1.02 -3.74
CA LEU A 128 2.65 2.37 -3.22
C LEU A 128 3.73 2.46 -2.13
N ASP A 129 4.43 3.59 -2.10
CA ASP A 129 5.24 3.93 -0.94
C ASP A 129 4.33 4.32 0.25
N PRO A 130 4.85 4.29 1.50
CA PRO A 130 4.03 4.53 2.68
C PRO A 130 3.32 5.88 2.69
N ALA A 131 3.91 6.94 2.13
CA ALA A 131 3.29 8.26 2.10
C ALA A 131 2.11 8.28 1.12
N SER A 132 2.31 7.76 -0.09
CA SER A 132 1.24 7.61 -1.08
C SER A 132 0.12 6.69 -0.59
N GLY A 133 0.47 5.61 0.14
CA GLY A 133 -0.51 4.70 0.75
C GLY A 133 -1.41 5.42 1.75
N LYS A 134 -0.85 6.25 2.63
CA LYS A 134 -1.63 7.06 3.58
C LYS A 134 -2.57 8.04 2.89
N GLU A 135 -2.10 8.70 1.84
CA GLU A 135 -2.94 9.62 1.06
C GLU A 135 -4.11 8.90 0.40
N ILE A 136 -3.91 7.69 -0.14
CA ILE A 136 -5.00 6.89 -0.73
C ILE A 136 -6.00 6.44 0.35
N MET A 137 -5.53 5.97 1.51
CA MET A 137 -6.42 5.60 2.61
C MET A 137 -7.24 6.79 3.10
N GLN A 138 -6.63 7.97 3.23
CA GLN A 138 -7.35 9.20 3.58
C GLN A 138 -8.40 9.56 2.53
N LEU A 139 -8.04 9.47 1.24
CA LEU A 139 -8.97 9.73 0.15
C LEU A 139 -10.17 8.77 0.16
N ILE A 140 -9.94 7.47 0.42
CA ILE A 140 -11.01 6.48 0.54
C ILE A 140 -11.95 6.84 1.71
N ASN A 141 -11.40 7.26 2.84
CA ASN A 141 -12.20 7.71 3.98
C ASN A 141 -13.01 8.97 3.65
N ASP A 142 -12.39 9.97 3.02
CA ASP A 142 -13.07 11.22 2.60
C ASP A 142 -14.25 10.92 1.65
N ILE A 143 -14.08 9.95 0.75
CA ILE A 143 -15.13 9.49 -0.15
C ILE A 143 -16.25 8.82 0.64
N HIS A 144 -15.92 7.95 1.58
CA HIS A 144 -16.93 7.32 2.46
C HIS A 144 -17.77 8.36 3.17
N GLU A 145 -17.13 9.35 3.79
CA GLU A 145 -17.82 10.42 4.52
C GLU A 145 -18.72 11.28 3.62
N LYS A 146 -18.25 11.59 2.40
CA LYS A 146 -19.01 12.44 1.45
C LYS A 146 -20.15 11.70 0.76
N THR A 147 -19.99 10.41 0.47
CA THR A 147 -20.91 9.65 -0.38
C THR A 147 -21.77 8.65 0.40
N ASN A 148 -21.39 8.34 1.63
CA ASN A 148 -22.03 7.32 2.48
C ASN A 148 -22.11 5.93 1.80
N LYS A 149 -21.20 5.65 0.84
CA LYS A 149 -21.09 4.33 0.17
C LYS A 149 -20.50 3.30 1.13
N THR A 150 -20.96 2.06 1.04
CA THR A 150 -20.33 0.95 1.77
C THR A 150 -18.98 0.64 1.16
N ILE A 151 -17.94 0.54 1.99
CA ILE A 151 -16.56 0.28 1.53
C ILE A 151 -16.07 -1.05 2.08
N ILE A 152 -15.51 -1.88 1.21
CA ILE A 152 -14.82 -3.12 1.55
C ILE A 152 -13.38 -3.01 1.04
N ILE A 153 -12.41 -3.18 1.92
CA ILE A 153 -10.99 -3.15 1.58
C ILE A 153 -10.38 -4.51 1.88
N VAL A 154 -9.79 -5.14 0.87
CA VAL A 154 -8.98 -6.35 1.02
C VAL A 154 -7.53 -5.89 1.11
N GLU A 155 -6.88 -6.16 2.22
CA GLU A 155 -5.49 -5.75 2.48
C GLU A 155 -4.79 -6.71 3.45
N HIS A 156 -3.49 -6.82 3.30
CA HIS A 156 -2.62 -7.57 4.20
C HIS A 156 -1.76 -6.66 5.10
N ARG A 157 -1.71 -5.36 4.80
CA ARG A 157 -0.95 -4.31 5.52
C ARG A 157 -1.83 -3.64 6.56
N ILE A 158 -2.11 -4.35 7.66
CA ILE A 158 -3.09 -3.90 8.66
C ILE A 158 -2.73 -2.56 9.31
N GLU A 159 -1.43 -2.24 9.49
CA GLU A 159 -1.00 -0.97 10.07
C GLU A 159 -1.48 0.23 9.26
N ASP A 160 -1.35 0.15 7.93
CA ASP A 160 -1.74 1.25 7.04
C ASP A 160 -3.26 1.41 6.98
N VAL A 161 -3.99 0.30 7.06
CA VAL A 161 -5.45 0.28 7.09
C VAL A 161 -5.98 0.89 8.39
N LEU A 162 -5.43 0.51 9.54
CA LEU A 162 -5.90 0.95 10.86
C LEU A 162 -5.69 2.45 11.16
N GLU A 163 -4.92 3.17 10.35
CA GLU A 163 -4.81 4.63 10.47
C GLU A 163 -6.15 5.35 10.24
N GLN A 164 -7.08 4.70 9.50
CA GLN A 164 -8.42 5.22 9.25
C GLN A 164 -9.47 4.56 10.16
N PRO A 165 -10.65 5.19 10.34
CA PRO A 165 -11.74 4.57 11.08
C PRO A 165 -12.34 3.40 10.28
N PHE A 166 -12.39 2.21 10.90
CA PHE A 166 -13.08 1.03 10.38
C PHE A 166 -14.09 0.53 11.38
N ASP A 167 -15.25 0.14 10.90
CA ASP A 167 -16.31 -0.44 11.75
C ASP A 167 -16.01 -1.90 12.09
N LYS A 168 -15.53 -2.66 11.09
CA LYS A 168 -15.33 -4.11 11.20
C LYS A 168 -14.08 -4.56 10.47
N VAL A 169 -13.48 -5.61 11.01
CA VAL A 169 -12.36 -6.35 10.42
C VAL A 169 -12.74 -7.83 10.33
N ILE A 170 -12.46 -8.44 9.18
CA ILE A 170 -12.61 -9.87 8.94
C ILE A 170 -11.22 -10.45 8.69
N VAL A 171 -10.85 -11.46 9.45
CA VAL A 171 -9.61 -12.21 9.22
C VAL A 171 -9.92 -13.50 8.46
N VAL A 172 -9.34 -13.64 7.27
CA VAL A 172 -9.53 -14.81 6.40
C VAL A 172 -8.22 -15.58 6.28
N ASN A 173 -8.28 -16.89 6.41
CA ASN A 173 -7.14 -17.78 6.18
C ASN A 173 -7.63 -19.11 5.58
N LYS A 174 -6.94 -19.62 4.55
CA LYS A 174 -7.26 -20.87 3.85
C LYS A 174 -8.72 -20.96 3.37
N GLY A 175 -9.28 -19.84 2.92
CA GLY A 175 -10.67 -19.77 2.43
C GLY A 175 -11.74 -19.76 3.53
N GLU A 176 -11.35 -19.66 4.80
CA GLU A 176 -12.26 -19.64 5.94
C GLU A 176 -12.12 -18.35 6.75
N VAL A 177 -13.23 -17.86 7.32
CA VAL A 177 -13.24 -16.76 8.26
C VAL A 177 -12.72 -17.24 9.62
N GLN A 178 -11.58 -16.72 10.04
CA GLN A 178 -10.94 -17.04 11.32
C GLN A 178 -11.42 -16.13 12.45
N GLY A 179 -11.80 -14.90 12.12
CA GLY A 179 -12.31 -13.95 13.08
C GLY A 179 -13.06 -12.80 12.42
N PHE A 180 -13.95 -12.19 13.19
CA PHE A 180 -14.74 -11.03 12.81
C PHE A 180 -15.01 -10.18 14.05
N GLY A 181 -14.80 -8.87 13.97
CA GLY A 181 -15.03 -7.97 15.07
C GLY A 181 -14.63 -6.53 14.76
N THR A 182 -14.68 -5.69 15.77
CA THR A 182 -14.11 -4.35 15.71
C THR A 182 -12.57 -4.42 15.61
N PRO A 183 -11.89 -3.37 15.15
CA PRO A 183 -10.43 -3.32 15.17
C PRO A 183 -9.83 -3.68 16.52
N ASP A 184 -10.36 -3.12 17.61
CA ASP A 184 -9.89 -3.40 18.97
C ASP A 184 -10.04 -4.87 19.37
N GLU A 185 -11.17 -5.51 19.05
CA GLU A 185 -11.39 -6.94 19.33
C GLU A 185 -10.36 -7.82 18.60
N ILE A 186 -10.03 -7.48 17.37
CA ILE A 186 -9.02 -8.20 16.57
C ILE A 186 -7.61 -7.96 17.13
N LEU A 187 -7.26 -6.71 17.46
CA LEU A 187 -5.94 -6.34 17.97
C LEU A 187 -5.65 -6.89 19.36
N LYS A 188 -6.68 -7.00 20.23
CA LYS A 188 -6.56 -7.61 21.56
C LYS A 188 -6.34 -9.12 21.50
N SER A 189 -6.76 -9.75 20.43
CA SER A 189 -6.62 -11.20 20.23
C SER A 189 -5.26 -11.54 19.61
N ASP A 190 -4.93 -12.84 19.57
CA ASP A 190 -3.78 -13.36 18.82
C ASP A 190 -4.17 -13.83 17.41
N LEU A 191 -5.34 -13.40 16.90
CA LEU A 191 -5.87 -13.84 15.61
C LEU A 191 -4.93 -13.52 14.46
N LEU A 192 -4.36 -12.32 14.42
CA LEU A 192 -3.43 -11.90 13.37
C LEU A 192 -2.20 -12.81 13.36
N LYS A 193 -1.53 -12.94 14.49
CA LYS A 193 -0.33 -13.77 14.67
C LYS A 193 -0.59 -15.23 14.34
N ASN A 194 -1.68 -15.81 14.86
CA ASN A 194 -2.04 -17.21 14.65
C ASN A 194 -2.37 -17.53 13.17
N ASN A 195 -2.72 -16.50 12.38
CA ASN A 195 -3.00 -16.61 10.95
C ASN A 195 -1.86 -16.11 10.05
N GLY A 196 -0.66 -15.87 10.61
CA GLY A 196 0.51 -15.44 9.85
C GLY A 196 0.43 -14.01 9.34
N LEU A 197 -0.48 -13.20 9.87
CA LEU A 197 -0.57 -11.77 9.58
C LEU A 197 0.31 -10.99 10.57
N ARG A 198 0.93 -9.93 10.06
CA ARG A 198 1.76 -9.06 10.89
C ARG A 198 0.87 -8.20 11.77
N GLU A 199 1.17 -8.19 13.06
CA GLU A 199 0.58 -7.23 13.98
C GLU A 199 1.27 -5.86 13.83
N PRO A 200 0.57 -4.74 14.17
CA PRO A 200 1.23 -3.44 14.28
C PRO A 200 2.45 -3.52 15.20
N LEU A 201 3.56 -2.89 14.78
CA LEU A 201 4.84 -2.98 15.52
C LEU A 201 4.74 -2.53 16.96
N TYR A 202 3.97 -1.48 17.23
CA TYR A 202 3.75 -0.99 18.59
C TYR A 202 3.02 -2.01 19.45
N LEU A 203 2.04 -2.72 18.87
CA LEU A 203 1.26 -3.74 19.57
C LEU A 203 2.12 -4.96 19.89
N GLU A 204 2.94 -5.39 18.95
CA GLU A 204 3.91 -6.45 19.17
C GLU A 204 4.90 -6.09 20.27
N ALA A 205 5.42 -4.85 20.28
CA ALA A 205 6.28 -4.34 21.35
C ALA A 205 5.56 -4.33 22.71
N MET A 206 4.29 -3.91 22.76
CA MET A 206 3.48 -3.94 23.99
C MET A 206 3.29 -5.36 24.52
N LYS A 207 2.97 -6.31 23.64
CA LYS A 207 2.81 -7.72 24.01
C LYS A 207 4.13 -8.33 24.50
N LEU A 208 5.25 -8.05 23.82
CA LEU A 208 6.60 -8.51 24.23
C LEU A 208 7.04 -7.91 25.57
N ALA A 209 6.72 -6.66 25.83
CA ALA A 209 7.01 -6.00 27.11
C ALA A 209 6.13 -6.50 28.27
N GLY A 210 5.07 -7.26 28.00
CA GLY A 210 4.12 -7.75 28.99
C GLY A 210 3.09 -6.70 29.41
N CYS A 211 2.75 -5.75 28.53
CA CYS A 211 1.68 -4.79 28.77
C CYS A 211 0.32 -5.50 28.84
N ASP A 212 -0.55 -5.04 29.72
CA ASP A 212 -1.94 -5.48 29.79
C ASP A 212 -2.80 -4.62 28.84
N ILE A 213 -3.14 -5.18 27.68
CA ILE A 213 -3.95 -4.52 26.65
C ILE A 213 -5.44 -4.89 26.72
N SER A 214 -5.84 -5.75 27.67
CA SER A 214 -7.20 -6.29 27.76
C SER A 214 -8.27 -5.21 27.97
N GLN A 215 -7.94 -4.20 28.75
CA GLN A 215 -8.82 -3.08 29.08
C GLN A 215 -8.56 -1.82 28.25
N SER A 216 -7.55 -1.85 27.37
CA SER A 216 -7.25 -0.69 26.52
C SER A 216 -8.36 -0.48 25.48
N GLU A 217 -8.72 0.76 25.20
CA GLU A 217 -9.64 1.15 24.16
C GLU A 217 -8.90 1.92 23.06
N ASN A 218 -9.38 1.81 21.84
CA ASN A 218 -8.81 2.49 20.68
C ASN A 218 -7.30 2.19 20.51
N LEU A 219 -6.95 0.90 20.52
CA LEU A 219 -5.56 0.41 20.38
C LEU A 219 -4.86 0.86 19.11
N LYS A 220 -5.59 1.30 18.10
CA LYS A 220 -5.02 1.87 16.86
C LYS A 220 -4.30 3.21 17.09
N ASP A 221 -4.60 3.92 18.18
CA ASP A 221 -4.03 5.22 18.49
C ASP A 221 -3.06 5.13 19.68
N LEU A 222 -1.76 5.26 19.38
CA LEU A 222 -0.69 5.22 20.37
C LEU A 222 -0.82 6.27 21.47
N SER A 223 -1.54 7.39 21.23
CA SER A 223 -1.76 8.42 22.23
C SER A 223 -2.60 7.93 23.42
N ASN A 224 -3.39 6.86 23.21
CA ASN A 224 -4.28 6.27 24.23
C ASN A 224 -3.61 5.21 25.10
N ILE A 225 -2.30 4.98 24.96
CA ILE A 225 -1.57 4.08 25.86
C ILE A 225 -1.59 4.69 27.26
N ASP A 226 -2.12 3.94 28.22
CA ASP A 226 -2.16 4.35 29.61
C ASP A 226 -0.76 4.45 30.25
N GLU A 227 -0.63 5.24 31.30
CA GLU A 227 0.66 5.52 31.96
C GLU A 227 1.33 4.25 32.51
N ARG A 228 0.56 3.25 32.94
CA ARG A 228 1.09 1.97 33.45
C ARG A 228 1.78 1.21 32.31
N ASN A 229 1.15 1.10 31.15
CA ASN A 229 1.73 0.43 29.99
C ASN A 229 2.92 1.21 29.41
N LYS A 230 2.90 2.56 29.45
CA LYS A 230 4.06 3.38 29.12
C LYS A 230 5.28 3.09 30.00
N GLU A 231 5.06 2.92 31.29
CA GLU A 231 6.13 2.60 32.23
C GLU A 231 6.69 1.18 32.04
N VAL A 232 5.83 0.21 31.75
CA VAL A 232 6.23 -1.16 31.40
C VAL A 232 7.08 -1.17 30.13
N LEU A 233 6.66 -0.49 29.06
CA LEU A 233 7.40 -0.35 27.82
C LEU A 233 8.77 0.31 28.03
N LYS A 234 8.83 1.39 28.82
CA LYS A 234 10.08 2.09 29.12
C LYS A 234 11.08 1.20 29.87
N ASN A 235 10.60 0.43 30.83
CA ASN A 235 11.44 -0.50 31.59
C ASN A 235 11.93 -1.64 30.69
N TRP A 236 11.08 -2.21 29.87
CA TRP A 236 11.46 -3.23 28.90
C TRP A 236 12.54 -2.72 27.93
N PHE A 237 12.34 -1.55 27.30
CA PHE A 237 13.29 -0.94 26.39
C PHE A 237 14.66 -0.70 27.02
N ASN A 238 14.70 -0.18 28.24
CA ASN A 238 15.96 0.08 28.95
C ASN A 238 16.73 -1.21 29.28
N ASN A 239 16.03 -2.32 29.55
CA ASN A 239 16.66 -3.60 29.83
C ASN A 239 17.21 -4.29 28.56
N GLU A 240 16.54 -4.15 27.42
CA GLU A 240 16.95 -4.78 26.15
C GLU A 240 18.12 -4.05 25.45
N THR A 241 18.28 -2.74 25.66
CA THR A 241 19.31 -1.94 24.97
C THR A 241 20.75 -2.21 25.47
N SER A 242 20.94 -3.04 26.51
CA SER A 242 22.26 -3.30 27.10
C SER A 242 23.13 -4.36 26.39
N ASN A 243 22.68 -4.98 25.28
CA ASN A 243 23.38 -6.12 24.66
C ASN A 243 23.57 -6.02 23.14
N LYS A 244 24.34 -5.01 22.64
CA LYS A 244 24.84 -5.07 21.25
C LYS A 244 26.24 -4.46 21.09
N ASN A 245 27.26 -5.24 21.42
CA ASN A 245 28.59 -5.04 20.85
C ASN A 245 28.84 -6.15 19.82
N SER A 246 28.37 -5.97 18.58
CA SER A 246 28.86 -6.76 17.45
C SER A 246 30.21 -6.18 17.00
N ILE A 247 31.28 -6.96 17.12
CA ILE A 247 32.57 -6.60 16.56
C ILE A 247 32.45 -6.70 15.03
N ILE A 248 32.23 -5.57 14.38
CA ILE A 248 32.23 -5.48 12.93
C ILE A 248 33.68 -5.49 12.46
N LYS A 249 34.10 -6.47 11.68
CA LYS A 249 35.36 -6.45 10.97
C LYS A 249 35.28 -5.35 9.89
N GLU A 250 36.15 -4.35 9.96
CA GLU A 250 36.22 -3.21 9.03
C GLU A 250 36.86 -3.57 7.67
N GLU A 251 36.46 -4.66 7.04
CA GLU A 251 36.91 -5.01 5.68
C GLU A 251 35.89 -4.46 4.67
N LYS A 252 36.19 -3.31 4.07
CA LYS A 252 35.31 -2.69 3.05
C LYS A 252 35.24 -3.57 1.80
N ILE A 253 34.04 -3.99 1.43
CA ILE A 253 33.77 -4.76 0.21
C ILE A 253 33.28 -3.87 -0.93
N LEU A 254 32.42 -2.88 -0.63
CA LEU A 254 31.86 -1.93 -1.61
C LEU A 254 32.07 -0.51 -1.10
N GLU A 255 32.56 0.37 -1.95
CA GLU A 255 32.64 1.79 -1.68
C GLU A 255 32.13 2.59 -2.89
N VAL A 256 31.19 3.50 -2.65
CA VAL A 256 30.61 4.41 -3.63
C VAL A 256 31.03 5.83 -3.25
N LYS A 257 31.56 6.59 -4.21
CA LYS A 257 32.08 7.95 -3.99
C LYS A 257 31.47 8.94 -4.96
N ASN A 258 30.82 9.97 -4.43
CA ASN A 258 30.28 11.13 -5.14
C ASN A 258 29.50 10.77 -6.41
N LEU A 259 28.67 9.73 -6.33
CA LEU A 259 27.96 9.18 -7.46
C LEU A 259 26.85 10.16 -7.89
N ALA A 260 26.84 10.52 -9.17
CA ALA A 260 25.77 11.33 -9.76
C ALA A 260 25.33 10.76 -11.10
N PHE A 261 24.02 10.83 -11.34
CA PHE A 261 23.40 10.35 -12.57
C PHE A 261 22.09 11.06 -12.84
N SER A 262 21.82 11.32 -14.13
CA SER A 262 20.58 11.84 -14.68
C SER A 262 20.15 11.01 -15.88
N HIS A 263 18.86 10.69 -16.00
CA HIS A 263 18.32 10.00 -17.16
C HIS A 263 18.16 10.92 -18.38
N ASP A 264 17.78 12.16 -18.15
CA ASP A 264 17.48 13.16 -19.18
C ASP A 264 18.56 14.23 -19.36
N GLY A 265 19.57 14.22 -18.50
CA GLY A 265 20.63 15.24 -18.48
C GLY A 265 20.18 16.58 -17.86
N ILE A 266 18.94 16.73 -17.42
CA ILE A 266 18.37 17.96 -16.86
C ILE A 266 18.29 17.87 -15.34
N LYS A 267 17.66 16.81 -14.82
CA LYS A 267 17.47 16.62 -13.38
C LYS A 267 18.26 15.40 -12.90
N ASN A 268 19.10 15.58 -11.89
CA ASN A 268 19.82 14.47 -11.28
C ASN A 268 18.85 13.52 -10.56
N THR A 269 18.83 12.26 -10.96
CA THR A 269 18.14 11.18 -10.26
C THR A 269 18.98 10.70 -9.06
N ILE A 270 20.30 10.68 -9.21
CA ILE A 270 21.28 10.43 -8.14
C ILE A 270 22.17 11.67 -8.06
N ASN A 271 22.34 12.23 -6.86
CA ASN A 271 23.09 13.43 -6.65
C ASN A 271 24.04 13.28 -5.46
N ASP A 272 25.35 13.20 -5.75
CA ASP A 272 26.45 13.15 -4.77
C ASP A 272 26.29 12.05 -3.70
N VAL A 273 25.93 10.84 -4.12
CA VAL A 273 25.73 9.71 -3.20
C VAL A 273 27.06 9.05 -2.88
N SER A 274 27.38 8.95 -1.59
CA SER A 274 28.59 8.30 -1.08
C SER A 274 28.25 7.42 0.11
N PHE A 275 28.74 6.19 0.10
CA PHE A 275 28.66 5.25 1.23
C PHE A 275 29.65 4.10 1.05
N HIS A 276 29.82 3.29 2.07
CA HIS A 276 30.57 2.05 1.99
C HIS A 276 29.82 0.92 2.70
N LEU A 277 30.20 -0.30 2.37
CA LEU A 277 29.66 -1.52 2.95
C LEU A 277 30.82 -2.45 3.28
N ASN A 278 30.84 -2.95 4.50
CA ASN A 278 31.82 -3.93 4.92
C ASN A 278 31.37 -5.35 4.61
N LYS A 279 32.31 -6.26 4.59
CA LYS A 279 32.01 -7.67 4.33
C LYS A 279 31.10 -8.27 5.38
N GLY A 280 29.98 -8.85 4.93
CA GLY A 280 28.96 -9.44 5.80
C GLY A 280 27.93 -8.45 6.34
N GLU A 281 27.99 -7.16 5.92
CA GLU A 281 26.97 -6.18 6.25
C GLU A 281 25.78 -6.27 5.29
N ILE A 282 24.62 -5.88 5.79
CA ILE A 282 23.37 -5.70 5.01
C ILE A 282 23.04 -4.21 5.00
N LEU A 283 22.92 -3.63 3.82
CA LEU A 283 22.50 -2.24 3.61
C LEU A 283 21.06 -2.19 3.10
N ALA A 284 20.17 -1.56 3.83
CA ALA A 284 18.83 -1.23 3.35
C ALA A 284 18.84 0.15 2.68
N VAL A 285 18.38 0.23 1.42
CA VAL A 285 18.20 1.50 0.70
C VAL A 285 16.73 1.88 0.74
N LEU A 286 16.40 2.92 1.49
CA LEU A 286 15.03 3.37 1.73
C LEU A 286 14.76 4.70 0.99
N GLY A 287 13.51 4.95 0.66
CA GLY A 287 13.05 6.18 0.01
C GLY A 287 11.74 5.99 -0.73
N ASN A 288 11.08 7.09 -1.07
CA ASN A 288 9.81 7.10 -1.80
C ASN A 288 9.96 6.54 -3.23
N ASN A 289 8.84 6.28 -3.90
CA ASN A 289 8.83 5.93 -5.31
C ASN A 289 9.44 7.08 -6.12
N GLY A 290 10.26 6.75 -7.12
CA GLY A 290 11.00 7.75 -7.90
C GLY A 290 12.26 8.33 -7.22
N ALA A 291 12.59 7.98 -5.98
CA ALA A 291 13.76 8.50 -5.26
C ALA A 291 15.13 8.03 -5.80
N GLY A 292 15.16 7.17 -6.83
CA GLY A 292 16.39 6.71 -7.46
C GLY A 292 16.96 5.40 -6.90
N LYS A 293 16.26 4.68 -6.02
CA LYS A 293 16.73 3.40 -5.43
C LYS A 293 17.17 2.38 -6.49
N SER A 294 16.29 2.10 -7.45
CA SER A 294 16.59 1.16 -8.55
C SER A 294 17.69 1.69 -9.48
N THR A 295 17.76 3.01 -9.67
CA THR A 295 18.83 3.65 -10.44
C THR A 295 20.18 3.45 -9.75
N LEU A 296 20.24 3.62 -8.42
CA LEU A 296 21.46 3.37 -7.64
C LEU A 296 21.92 1.91 -7.79
N CYS A 297 21.03 0.93 -7.65
CA CYS A 297 21.35 -0.48 -7.85
C CYS A 297 21.86 -0.76 -9.28
N ARG A 298 21.24 -0.18 -10.31
CA ARG A 298 21.66 -0.33 -11.71
C ARG A 298 23.01 0.32 -11.99
N LEU A 299 23.39 1.39 -11.30
CA LEU A 299 24.71 2.00 -11.37
C LEU A 299 25.77 1.10 -10.72
N ILE A 300 25.50 0.58 -9.53
CA ILE A 300 26.43 -0.33 -8.81
C ILE A 300 26.69 -1.58 -9.64
N THR A 301 25.67 -2.15 -10.25
CA THR A 301 25.79 -3.37 -11.08
C THR A 301 26.34 -3.09 -12.48
N GLY A 302 26.45 -1.80 -12.88
CA GLY A 302 26.96 -1.39 -14.18
C GLY A 302 25.99 -1.52 -15.33
N ILE A 303 24.69 -1.76 -15.05
CA ILE A 303 23.62 -1.67 -16.07
C ILE A 303 23.50 -0.22 -16.56
N LEU A 304 23.66 0.74 -15.64
CA LEU A 304 23.81 2.16 -15.97
C LEU A 304 25.25 2.59 -15.70
N LYS A 305 25.72 3.59 -16.48
CA LYS A 305 27.06 4.16 -16.29
C LYS A 305 26.93 5.49 -15.55
N PRO A 306 27.65 5.71 -14.43
CA PRO A 306 27.59 6.98 -13.72
C PRO A 306 28.15 8.12 -14.57
N GLN A 307 27.59 9.32 -14.42
CA GLN A 307 28.12 10.54 -15.05
C GLN A 307 29.20 11.17 -14.22
N LYS A 308 29.16 11.01 -12.89
CA LYS A 308 30.19 11.43 -11.93
C LYS A 308 30.33 10.41 -10.83
N GLY A 309 31.46 10.45 -10.15
CA GLY A 309 31.80 9.58 -9.04
C GLY A 309 32.41 8.27 -9.49
N SER A 310 32.74 7.41 -8.54
CA SER A 310 33.40 6.11 -8.77
C SER A 310 32.90 5.06 -7.82
N ILE A 311 32.93 3.80 -8.27
CA ILE A 311 32.52 2.63 -7.52
C ILE A 311 33.72 1.71 -7.36
N PHE A 312 33.97 1.24 -6.13
CA PHE A 312 35.06 0.36 -5.78
C PHE A 312 34.51 -0.94 -5.19
N LEU A 313 35.02 -2.06 -5.68
CA LEU A 313 34.74 -3.39 -5.15
C LEU A 313 36.06 -4.02 -4.69
N ASN A 314 36.14 -4.48 -3.44
CA ASN A 314 37.39 -4.98 -2.85
C ASN A 314 38.59 -4.02 -3.07
N ASN A 315 38.38 -2.72 -2.86
CA ASN A 315 39.36 -1.64 -3.08
C ASN A 315 39.81 -1.45 -4.54
N GLN A 316 39.18 -2.10 -5.52
CA GLN A 316 39.45 -1.91 -6.94
C GLN A 316 38.35 -1.07 -7.59
N CYS A 317 38.74 -0.04 -8.34
CA CYS A 317 37.78 0.74 -9.12
C CYS A 317 37.21 -0.12 -10.24
N ILE A 318 35.85 -0.23 -10.25
CA ILE A 318 35.14 -1.06 -11.22
C ILE A 318 34.52 -0.27 -12.38
N ASP A 319 34.80 1.03 -12.49
CA ASP A 319 34.19 1.89 -13.52
C ASP A 319 34.54 1.45 -14.93
N SER A 320 35.77 0.95 -15.14
CA SER A 320 36.25 0.43 -16.40
C SER A 320 35.90 -1.04 -16.68
N TRP A 321 35.33 -1.75 -15.70
CA TRP A 321 34.98 -3.16 -15.87
C TRP A 321 33.83 -3.32 -16.85
N SER A 322 33.92 -4.36 -17.70
CA SER A 322 32.81 -4.80 -18.53
C SER A 322 31.62 -5.28 -17.71
N ILE A 323 30.41 -5.24 -18.27
CA ILE A 323 29.20 -5.77 -17.64
C ILE A 323 29.39 -7.23 -17.20
N LYS A 324 30.09 -8.03 -18.00
CA LYS A 324 30.40 -9.43 -17.69
C LYS A 324 31.28 -9.56 -16.44
N GLN A 325 32.30 -8.72 -16.30
CA GLN A 325 33.18 -8.71 -15.12
C GLN A 325 32.43 -8.28 -13.87
N LYS A 326 31.58 -7.23 -13.98
CA LYS A 326 30.72 -6.80 -12.86
C LYS A 326 29.73 -7.89 -12.48
N GLY A 327 29.05 -8.50 -13.44
CA GLY A 327 28.06 -9.54 -13.20
C GLY A 327 28.61 -10.84 -12.62
N SER A 328 29.94 -11.11 -12.81
CA SER A 328 30.60 -12.25 -12.14
C SER A 328 30.91 -12.00 -10.65
N SER A 329 30.86 -10.73 -10.21
CA SER A 329 31.22 -10.33 -8.85
C SER A 329 30.04 -9.76 -8.05
N ILE A 330 29.00 -9.25 -8.73
CA ILE A 330 27.82 -8.62 -8.13
C ILE A 330 26.56 -9.30 -8.69
N GLY A 331 25.84 -10.02 -7.84
CA GLY A 331 24.53 -10.57 -8.18
C GLY A 331 23.45 -9.46 -8.13
N TYR A 332 22.54 -9.44 -9.10
CA TYR A 332 21.41 -8.53 -9.12
C TYR A 332 20.10 -9.30 -9.40
N VAL A 333 19.15 -9.16 -8.48
CA VAL A 333 17.78 -9.71 -8.61
C VAL A 333 16.82 -8.55 -8.80
N MET A 334 15.98 -8.65 -9.85
CA MET A 334 14.95 -7.65 -10.18
C MET A 334 13.59 -8.09 -9.65
#